data_3ea2a92320389dd6d7c9048aa2508898
#
_entry.id   3ea2a92320389dd6d7c9048aa2508898
#
_cell.length_a   1.000
_cell.length_b   1.000
_cell.length_c   1.000
_cell.angle_alpha   90.00
_cell.angle_beta   90.00
_cell.angle_gamma   90.00
#
_symmetry.space_group_name_H-M   'P 1'
#
loop_
_entity.id
_entity.type
_entity.pdbx_description
1 polymer ?
#
loop_
_entity_poly.entity_id
_entity_poly.type
_entity_poly.pdbx_seq_one_letter_code
_entity_poly.pdbx_strand_id
1 'polypeptide(L)'
;MADKLLALEAQIVKMLKTVYDPEIPVNIYDLGLIYGVHAGDDNRVVITMTLTAPACPAADFIMEDVQMKVESVEGVKSVEVKLVFDPPWDKDMMSEEAKLELGFL
;
A
#
# COMPACT_ATOMS: atom_id res chain seq x y z
N MET A 1 -2.66 -15.17 19.04
CA MET A 1 -2.14 -13.79 19.03
C MET A 1 -1.48 -13.44 17.72
N ALA A 2 -0.37 -14.12 17.37
CA ALA A 2 0.29 -13.89 16.08
C ALA A 2 -0.66 -14.14 14.89
N ASP A 3 -1.54 -15.13 15.02
CA ASP A 3 -2.49 -15.49 13.96
C ASP A 3 -3.50 -14.36 13.69
N LYS A 4 -3.91 -13.63 14.74
CA LYS A 4 -4.83 -12.51 14.58
C LYS A 4 -4.17 -11.36 13.84
N LEU A 5 -2.91 -11.07 14.15
CA LEU A 5 -2.18 -9.99 13.48
C LEU A 5 -1.88 -10.35 12.03
N LEU A 6 -1.52 -11.60 11.76
CA LEU A 6 -1.30 -12.06 10.39
C LEU A 6 -2.58 -11.99 9.57
N ALA A 7 -3.72 -12.39 10.16
CA ALA A 7 -5.00 -12.31 9.49
C ALA A 7 -5.37 -10.86 9.20
N LEU A 8 -5.11 -9.96 10.15
CA LEU A 8 -5.38 -8.54 9.97
C LEU A 8 -4.51 -7.95 8.86
N GLU A 9 -3.22 -8.27 8.85
CA GLU A 9 -2.31 -7.79 7.81
C GLU A 9 -2.73 -8.31 6.44
N ALA A 10 -3.19 -9.56 6.34
CA ALA A 10 -3.68 -10.11 5.09
C ALA A 10 -4.91 -9.36 4.58
N GLN A 11 -5.82 -8.99 5.48
CA GLN A 11 -7.00 -8.19 5.11
C GLN A 11 -6.59 -6.81 4.62
N ILE A 12 -5.60 -6.21 5.28
CA ILE A 12 -5.08 -4.90 4.90
C ILE A 12 -4.48 -4.95 3.50
N VAL A 13 -3.65 -5.97 3.23
CA VAL A 13 -3.05 -6.16 1.90
C VAL A 13 -4.14 -6.28 0.83
N LYS A 14 -5.19 -7.04 1.15
CA LYS A 14 -6.31 -7.21 0.24
C LYS A 14 -6.97 -5.87 -0.10
N MET A 15 -7.13 -5.00 0.90
CA MET A 15 -7.68 -3.67 0.67
C MET A 15 -6.72 -2.79 -0.12
N LEU A 16 -5.42 -2.87 0.14
CA LEU A 16 -4.42 -2.10 -0.59
C LEU A 16 -4.41 -2.44 -2.08
N LYS A 17 -4.76 -3.67 -2.43
CA LYS A 17 -4.87 -4.09 -3.82
C LYS A 17 -6.07 -3.47 -4.54
N THR A 18 -6.92 -2.75 -3.84
CA THR A 18 -8.04 -2.01 -4.44
C THR A 18 -7.74 -0.53 -4.66
N VAL A 19 -6.57 -0.07 -4.24
CA VAL A 19 -6.16 1.33 -4.41
C VAL A 19 -5.30 1.45 -5.66
N TYR A 20 -5.68 2.36 -6.55
CA TYR A 20 -5.00 2.56 -7.83
C TYR A 20 -4.46 3.97 -7.94
N ASP A 21 -3.26 4.08 -8.55
CA ASP A 21 -2.80 5.37 -9.05
C ASP A 21 -3.69 5.75 -10.22
N PRO A 22 -4.25 6.97 -10.25
CA PRO A 22 -5.18 7.34 -11.32
C PRO A 22 -4.57 7.33 -12.72
N GLU A 23 -3.26 7.36 -12.82
CA GLU A 23 -2.57 7.37 -14.11
C GLU A 23 -2.09 5.99 -14.55
N ILE A 24 -2.13 4.99 -13.68
CA ILE A 24 -1.58 3.66 -13.95
C ILE A 24 -2.65 2.59 -13.65
N PRO A 25 -2.93 1.69 -14.60
CA PRO A 25 -4.00 0.69 -14.43
C PRO A 25 -3.59 -0.51 -13.59
N VAL A 26 -2.78 -0.30 -12.56
CA VAL A 26 -2.32 -1.34 -11.65
C VAL A 26 -2.44 -0.81 -10.24
N ASN A 27 -2.87 -1.66 -9.31
CA ASN A 27 -3.00 -1.24 -7.91
C ASN A 27 -1.64 -0.95 -7.29
N ILE A 28 -1.65 -0.13 -6.24
CA ILE A 28 -0.42 0.36 -5.63
C ILE A 28 0.40 -0.74 -4.96
N TYR A 29 -0.25 -1.82 -4.51
CA TYR A 29 0.46 -2.93 -3.89
C TYR A 29 1.30 -3.67 -4.92
N ASP A 30 0.71 -4.01 -6.06
CA ASP A 30 1.42 -4.70 -7.14
C ASP A 30 2.44 -3.80 -7.83
N LEU A 31 2.24 -2.48 -7.78
CA LEU A 31 3.25 -1.53 -8.26
C LEU A 31 4.51 -1.53 -7.39
N GLY A 32 4.44 -2.07 -6.18
CA GLY A 32 5.58 -2.06 -5.28
C GLY A 32 5.71 -0.78 -4.48
N LEU A 33 4.63 -0.01 -4.35
CA LEU A 33 4.66 1.24 -3.59
C LEU A 33 4.53 1.03 -2.09
N ILE A 34 4.10 -0.15 -1.65
CA ILE A 34 3.94 -0.47 -0.23
C ILE A 34 5.21 -1.15 0.26
N TYR A 35 5.96 -0.46 1.11
CA TYR A 35 7.21 -0.97 1.66
C TYR A 35 7.01 -1.74 2.96
N GLY A 36 5.95 -1.47 3.68
CA GLY A 36 5.68 -2.18 4.91
C GLY A 36 4.25 -2.04 5.38
N VAL A 37 3.74 -3.11 5.97
CA VAL A 37 2.44 -3.13 6.63
C VAL A 37 2.70 -3.71 8.01
N HIS A 38 2.43 -2.93 9.05
CA HIS A 38 2.66 -3.35 10.42
C HIS A 38 1.40 -3.14 11.25
N ALA A 39 0.88 -4.22 11.80
CA ALA A 39 -0.24 -4.19 12.73
C ALA A 39 0.29 -4.47 14.14
N GLY A 40 0.11 -3.50 15.03
CA GLY A 40 0.54 -3.64 16.42
C GLY A 40 -0.47 -4.40 17.27
N ASP A 41 -0.06 -4.76 18.48
CA ASP A 41 -0.89 -5.52 19.41
C ASP A 41 -2.19 -4.80 19.78
N ASP A 42 -2.20 -3.48 19.68
CA ASP A 42 -3.36 -2.64 19.96
C ASP A 42 -4.21 -2.38 18.72
N ASN A 43 -3.95 -3.10 17.65
CA ASN A 43 -4.63 -2.97 16.36
C ASN A 43 -4.43 -1.61 15.71
N ARG A 44 -3.36 -0.92 16.04
CA ARG A 44 -2.90 0.26 15.32
C ARG A 44 -2.04 -0.19 14.15
N VAL A 45 -2.30 0.39 13.00
CA VAL A 45 -1.65 -0.02 11.75
C VAL A 45 -0.76 1.10 11.23
N VAL A 46 0.45 0.73 10.82
CA VAL A 46 1.37 1.66 10.17
C VAL A 46 1.63 1.14 8.75
N ILE A 47 1.34 1.96 7.77
CA ILE A 47 1.62 1.66 6.36
C ILE A 47 2.79 2.53 5.94
N THR A 48 3.89 1.90 5.53
CA THR A 48 5.04 2.60 4.97
C THR A 48 4.98 2.46 3.46
N MET A 49 4.95 3.57 2.75
CA MET A 49 4.81 3.54 1.31
C MET A 49 5.61 4.63 0.63
N THR A 50 5.77 4.51 -0.66
CA THR A 50 6.43 5.50 -1.50
C THR A 50 5.53 5.82 -2.70
N LEU A 51 6.03 6.71 -3.56
CA LEU A 51 5.38 7.07 -4.81
C LEU A 51 6.37 6.90 -5.96
N THR A 52 5.85 6.83 -7.18
CA THR A 52 6.71 6.67 -8.37
C THR A 52 7.53 7.91 -8.64
N ALA A 53 7.09 9.08 -8.14
CA ALA A 53 7.82 10.33 -8.28
C ALA A 53 7.53 11.22 -7.07
N PRO A 54 8.55 11.95 -6.55
CA PRO A 54 8.36 12.81 -5.36
C PRO A 54 7.32 13.92 -5.55
N ALA A 55 7.12 14.38 -6.76
CA ALA A 55 6.20 15.47 -7.07
C ALA A 55 4.90 14.99 -7.72
N CYS A 56 4.43 13.81 -7.34
CA CYS A 56 3.19 13.27 -7.89
C CYS A 56 1.99 14.10 -7.43
N PRO A 57 1.23 14.72 -8.35
CA PRO A 57 0.08 15.54 -7.95
C PRO A 57 -1.06 14.73 -7.35
N ALA A 58 -1.08 13.41 -7.55
CA ALA A 58 -2.07 12.52 -6.98
C ALA A 58 -1.67 11.96 -5.61
N ALA A 59 -0.52 12.40 -5.05
CA ALA A 59 0.04 11.85 -3.82
C ALA A 59 -0.95 11.90 -2.66
N ASP A 60 -1.51 13.08 -2.39
CA ASP A 60 -2.44 13.27 -1.28
C ASP A 60 -3.69 12.40 -1.46
N PHE A 61 -4.15 12.30 -2.70
CA PHE A 61 -5.33 11.52 -3.05
C PHE A 61 -5.11 10.02 -2.77
N ILE A 62 -3.94 9.51 -3.20
CA ILE A 62 -3.59 8.11 -2.98
C ILE A 62 -3.45 7.82 -1.50
N MET A 63 -2.77 8.69 -0.75
CA MET A 63 -2.56 8.50 0.68
C MET A 63 -3.87 8.53 1.45
N GLU A 64 -4.77 9.44 1.10
CA GLU A 64 -6.10 9.49 1.73
C GLU A 64 -6.90 8.23 1.43
N ASP A 65 -6.84 7.74 0.20
CA ASP A 65 -7.55 6.53 -0.19
C ASP A 65 -7.01 5.31 0.56
N VAL A 66 -5.68 5.21 0.70
CA VAL A 66 -5.03 4.16 1.48
C VAL A 66 -5.54 4.20 2.91
N GLN A 67 -5.50 5.37 3.53
CA GLN A 67 -5.91 5.53 4.92
C GLN A 67 -7.37 5.13 5.09
N MET A 68 -8.24 5.62 4.23
CA MET A 68 -9.67 5.34 4.29
C MET A 68 -9.98 3.86 4.15
N LYS A 69 -9.36 3.22 3.17
CA LYS A 69 -9.62 1.80 2.91
C LYS A 69 -9.07 0.90 4.00
N VAL A 70 -7.89 1.20 4.53
CA VAL A 70 -7.32 0.41 5.61
C VAL A 70 -8.12 0.61 6.90
N GLU A 71 -8.59 1.83 7.16
CA GLU A 71 -9.45 2.09 8.33
C GLU A 71 -10.77 1.32 8.26
N SER A 72 -11.25 1.00 7.06
CA SER A 72 -12.49 0.25 6.89
C SER A 72 -12.35 -1.23 7.21
N VAL A 73 -11.14 -1.72 7.37
CA VAL A 73 -10.91 -3.13 7.71
C VAL A 73 -11.35 -3.37 9.14
N GLU A 74 -12.20 -4.38 9.34
CA GLU A 74 -12.67 -4.73 10.67
C GLU A 74 -11.52 -5.11 11.57
N GLY A 75 -11.47 -4.54 12.76
CA GLY A 75 -10.42 -4.77 13.73
C GLY A 75 -9.33 -3.70 13.73
N VAL A 76 -9.27 -2.84 12.73
CA VAL A 76 -8.29 -1.75 12.69
C VAL A 76 -8.77 -0.61 13.56
N LYS A 77 -7.94 -0.21 14.52
CA LYS A 77 -8.25 0.87 15.45
C LYS A 77 -7.83 2.23 14.91
N SER A 78 -6.65 2.28 14.31
CA SER A 78 -6.13 3.51 13.71
C SER A 78 -5.12 3.18 12.64
N VAL A 79 -4.91 4.10 11.72
CA VAL A 79 -3.97 3.93 10.61
C VAL A 79 -3.07 5.15 10.53
N GLU A 80 -1.77 4.91 10.42
CA GLU A 80 -0.80 5.94 10.12
C GLU A 80 -0.13 5.57 8.80
N VAL A 81 -0.14 6.49 7.84
CA VAL A 81 0.52 6.29 6.56
C VAL A 81 1.79 7.12 6.54
N LYS A 82 2.93 6.44 6.39
CA LYS A 82 4.24 7.09 6.32
C LYS A 82 4.74 7.10 4.89
N LEU A 83 4.96 8.28 4.34
CA LEU A 83 5.51 8.43 3.00
C LEU A 83 7.03 8.53 3.10
N VAL A 84 7.73 7.64 2.38
CA VAL A 84 9.19 7.63 2.35
C VAL A 84 9.66 7.57 0.90
N PHE A 85 10.87 8.07 0.65
CA PHE A 85 11.48 8.04 -0.69
C PHE A 85 12.83 7.33 -0.68
N ASP A 86 13.13 6.61 0.37
CA ASP A 86 14.34 5.82 0.49
C ASP A 86 13.98 4.41 0.98
N PRO A 87 14.26 3.36 0.19
CA PRO A 87 14.87 3.42 -1.13
C PRO A 87 13.91 4.01 -2.18
N PRO A 88 14.45 4.63 -3.25
CA PRO A 88 13.57 5.14 -4.32
C PRO A 88 12.88 4.01 -5.05
N TRP A 89 11.67 4.27 -5.50
CA TRP A 89 10.91 3.27 -6.23
C TRP A 89 11.56 2.95 -7.57
N ASP A 90 11.57 1.65 -7.93
CA ASP A 90 12.10 1.15 -9.20
C ASP A 90 11.07 0.17 -9.77
N LYS A 91 10.99 0.11 -11.09
CA LYS A 91 10.07 -0.79 -11.79
C LYS A 91 10.30 -2.25 -11.43
N ASP A 92 11.51 -2.62 -11.01
CA ASP A 92 11.81 -3.98 -10.58
C ASP A 92 11.11 -4.36 -9.26
N MET A 93 10.58 -3.39 -8.55
CA MET A 93 9.79 -3.61 -7.35
C MET A 93 8.37 -4.06 -7.64
N MET A 94 7.91 -3.94 -8.89
CA MET A 94 6.58 -4.37 -9.29
C MET A 94 6.47 -5.89 -9.24
N SER A 95 5.25 -6.37 -8.94
CA SER A 95 4.95 -7.80 -9.05
C SER A 95 5.03 -8.22 -10.52
N GLU A 96 5.13 -9.53 -10.76
CA GLU A 96 5.12 -10.05 -12.13
C GLU A 96 3.81 -9.68 -12.85
N GLU A 97 2.69 -9.73 -12.13
CA GLU A 97 1.40 -9.36 -12.69
C GLU A 97 1.39 -7.90 -13.15
N ALA A 98 1.95 -7.01 -12.34
CA ALA A 98 2.04 -5.59 -12.69
C ALA A 98 2.94 -5.38 -13.90
N LYS A 99 4.07 -6.04 -13.95
CA LYS A 99 5.00 -5.95 -15.08
C LYS A 99 4.35 -6.43 -16.37
N LEU A 100 3.61 -7.52 -16.28
CA LEU A 100 2.90 -8.08 -17.43
C LEU A 100 1.82 -7.11 -17.92
N GLU A 101 1.03 -6.55 -17.00
CA GLU A 101 -0.03 -5.62 -17.32
C GLU A 101 0.49 -4.35 -18.00
N LEU A 102 1.67 -3.88 -17.57
CA LEU A 102 2.27 -2.67 -18.09
C LEU A 102 3.24 -2.91 -19.27
N GLY A 103 3.41 -4.18 -19.67
CA GLY A 103 4.23 -4.51 -20.83
C GLY A 103 5.73 -4.59 -20.57
N PHE A 104 6.15 -4.81 -19.33
CA PHE A 104 7.56 -4.96 -18.98
C PHE A 104 8.04 -6.42 -19.00
N LEU A 105 7.13 -7.33 -19.23
CA LEU A 105 7.48 -8.77 -19.38
C LEU A 105 7.17 -9.23 -20.79
#